data_cd10aa5f0a7beb3faad5e93caabed2e7
#
_entry.id   cd10aa5f0a7beb3faad5e93caabed2e7
#
_cell.length_a   1.000
_cell.length_b   1.000
_cell.length_c   1.000
_cell.angle_alpha   90.00
_cell.angle_beta   90.00
_cell.angle_gamma   90.00
#
_symmetry.space_group_name_H-M   'P 1'
#
loop_
_entity.id
_entity.type
_entity.pdbx_description
1 polymer ?
#
loop_
_entity_poly.entity_id
_entity_poly.type
_entity_poly.pdbx_seq_one_letter_code
_entity_poly.pdbx_strand_id
1 'polypeptide(L)'
;MSKVVYVKSLYRNQEEYLSKEIKISGWIRTLRASNAFGFIEVNDGTFFKNIQVVFDNKIENFKEVSKLPISSSITVIGTLVATPEAKQPFEIQAKEVIVEGMSNADYPLQKKRHTFEYLRTIAHLRPRSNAFSAVFRVRSAASYAIHKFFQERGFVYTHTPIITGSDCEGAGEMFRVTTLDLNNTPKTEEGAIDFKQDFFGKESNLTVSGQLNAECYALAFRNVYTFGPTFRAENSNTARHAAEFWMIEPEIAFADLQDDMELAEDMLKYVLEYVLAECPEEMAFFNQFIDKGILDRLNHVVSSDFGKVTYTEAVEILKNADKKFEYPVEWGIDLQTEHERYLTEEYFKKPVFVTDYPKDIKAFYMRLNDDGKTVAATDLLVPGIGELIGGSQREERIDILTKRMAELGLNEEDYWWYLELRKYGETKHAGFGLGFERLIMYITGMSNIRDVIPFPRTTGQSEF
;
A
#
# COMPACT_ATOMS: atom_id res chain seq x y z
N MET A 1 -17.46 -25.70 -27.69
CA MET A 1 -16.95 -24.31 -27.65
C MET A 1 -15.57 -24.33 -27.00
N SER A 2 -14.54 -23.82 -27.67
CA SER A 2 -13.21 -23.71 -27.10
C SER A 2 -13.24 -22.81 -25.86
N LYS A 3 -12.63 -23.27 -24.75
CA LYS A 3 -12.54 -22.50 -23.49
C LYS A 3 -11.67 -21.25 -23.74
N VAL A 4 -12.06 -20.12 -23.16
CA VAL A 4 -11.25 -18.89 -23.20
C VAL A 4 -9.92 -19.12 -22.51
N VAL A 5 -8.82 -18.80 -23.19
CA VAL A 5 -7.44 -18.86 -22.65
C VAL A 5 -7.03 -17.46 -22.23
N TYR A 6 -6.32 -17.35 -21.11
CA TYR A 6 -5.80 -16.08 -20.60
C TYR A 6 -4.44 -15.74 -21.23
N VAL A 7 -4.22 -14.48 -21.55
CA VAL A 7 -2.94 -13.99 -22.09
C VAL A 7 -1.78 -14.31 -21.15
N LYS A 8 -1.98 -14.23 -19.83
CA LYS A 8 -0.97 -14.67 -18.83
C LYS A 8 -0.52 -16.12 -19.05
N SER A 9 -1.45 -17.03 -19.35
CA SER A 9 -1.14 -18.44 -19.60
C SER A 9 -0.33 -18.62 -20.89
N LEU A 10 -0.63 -17.82 -21.92
CA LEU A 10 0.13 -17.87 -23.19
C LEU A 10 1.59 -17.44 -22.98
N TYR A 11 1.85 -16.41 -22.17
CA TYR A 11 3.22 -15.97 -21.88
C TYR A 11 3.99 -16.91 -20.94
N ARG A 12 3.30 -17.57 -20.00
CA ARG A 12 3.95 -18.48 -19.03
C ARG A 12 4.12 -19.90 -19.53
N ASN A 13 3.19 -20.38 -20.38
CA ASN A 13 3.14 -21.76 -20.84
C ASN A 13 3.01 -21.83 -22.37
N GLN A 14 3.81 -21.04 -23.08
CA GLN A 14 3.73 -20.85 -24.54
C GLN A 14 3.65 -22.18 -25.31
N GLU A 15 4.46 -23.17 -24.92
CA GLU A 15 4.56 -24.46 -25.60
C GLU A 15 3.24 -25.26 -25.63
N GLU A 16 2.40 -25.07 -24.62
CA GLU A 16 1.09 -25.73 -24.54
C GLU A 16 0.11 -25.25 -25.60
N TYR A 17 0.30 -24.02 -26.12
CA TYR A 17 -0.66 -23.34 -26.99
C TYR A 17 -0.16 -23.14 -28.42
N LEU A 18 1.14 -23.25 -28.70
CA LEU A 18 1.69 -23.04 -30.02
C LEU A 18 1.08 -24.01 -31.04
N SER A 19 0.76 -23.47 -32.22
CA SER A 19 0.11 -24.16 -33.34
C SER A 19 -1.31 -24.66 -33.03
N LYS A 20 -1.87 -24.30 -31.89
CA LYS A 20 -3.25 -24.67 -31.54
C LYS A 20 -4.20 -23.50 -31.78
N GLU A 21 -5.45 -23.86 -32.07
CA GLU A 21 -6.55 -22.87 -32.08
C GLU A 21 -6.92 -22.52 -30.65
N ILE A 22 -6.90 -21.22 -30.35
CA ILE A 22 -7.23 -20.66 -29.05
C ILE A 22 -8.33 -19.59 -29.20
N LYS A 23 -9.02 -19.33 -28.09
CA LYS A 23 -9.98 -18.25 -27.95
C LYS A 23 -9.54 -17.32 -26.83
N ILE A 24 -9.41 -16.03 -27.12
CA ILE A 24 -9.17 -14.97 -26.13
C ILE A 24 -10.26 -13.92 -26.19
N SER A 25 -10.52 -13.22 -25.09
CA SER A 25 -11.40 -12.05 -25.05
C SER A 25 -10.67 -10.91 -24.33
N GLY A 26 -10.82 -9.68 -24.84
CA GLY A 26 -10.13 -8.55 -24.26
C GLY A 26 -10.48 -7.22 -24.95
N TRP A 27 -9.72 -6.19 -24.60
CA TRP A 27 -9.91 -4.83 -25.09
C TRP A 27 -8.80 -4.43 -26.06
N ILE A 28 -9.18 -3.74 -27.12
CA ILE A 28 -8.25 -3.19 -28.11
C ILE A 28 -7.41 -2.09 -27.50
N ARG A 29 -6.08 -2.25 -27.52
CA ARG A 29 -5.11 -1.24 -27.07
C ARG A 29 -4.60 -0.40 -28.25
N THR A 30 -4.31 -1.07 -29.36
CA THR A 30 -3.96 -0.43 -30.63
C THR A 30 -4.54 -1.22 -31.78
N LEU A 31 -4.88 -0.54 -32.85
CA LEU A 31 -5.31 -1.13 -34.12
C LEU A 31 -4.63 -0.40 -35.28
N ARG A 32 -4.09 -1.16 -36.25
CA ARG A 32 -3.59 -0.68 -37.51
C ARG A 32 -4.07 -1.62 -38.61
N ALA A 33 -4.71 -1.10 -39.63
CA ALA A 33 -5.19 -1.92 -40.74
C ALA A 33 -4.85 -1.28 -42.09
N SER A 34 -4.57 -2.14 -43.06
CA SER A 34 -4.51 -1.84 -44.50
C SER A 34 -5.77 -2.39 -45.17
N ASN A 35 -5.80 -2.36 -46.51
CA ASN A 35 -6.93 -2.94 -47.27
C ASN A 35 -6.91 -4.49 -47.30
N ALA A 36 -5.78 -5.12 -46.90
CA ALA A 36 -5.60 -6.57 -47.02
C ALA A 36 -5.48 -7.28 -45.67
N PHE A 37 -4.88 -6.60 -44.67
CA PHE A 37 -4.64 -7.17 -43.34
C PHE A 37 -4.52 -6.08 -42.28
N GLY A 38 -4.62 -6.48 -41.00
CA GLY A 38 -4.43 -5.58 -39.87
C GLY A 38 -3.82 -6.25 -38.66
N PHE A 39 -3.41 -5.42 -37.72
CA PHE A 39 -2.83 -5.79 -36.44
C PHE A 39 -3.63 -5.15 -35.32
N ILE A 40 -4.00 -5.95 -34.33
CA ILE A 40 -4.64 -5.50 -33.09
C ILE A 40 -3.74 -5.90 -31.94
N GLU A 41 -3.43 -4.97 -31.05
CA GLU A 41 -2.94 -5.32 -29.71
C GLU A 41 -4.12 -5.45 -28.77
N VAL A 42 -4.29 -6.63 -28.17
CA VAL A 42 -5.36 -6.95 -27.22
C VAL A 42 -4.78 -7.11 -25.82
N ASN A 43 -5.41 -6.49 -24.85
CA ASN A 43 -5.17 -6.75 -23.44
C ASN A 43 -6.42 -7.40 -22.83
N ASP A 44 -6.26 -8.58 -22.24
CA ASP A 44 -7.35 -9.33 -21.61
C ASP A 44 -7.52 -9.06 -20.11
N GLY A 45 -6.68 -8.16 -19.57
CA GLY A 45 -6.67 -7.84 -18.14
C GLY A 45 -5.91 -8.83 -17.26
N THR A 46 -5.49 -10.00 -17.74
CA THR A 46 -4.82 -11.02 -16.92
C THR A 46 -3.30 -10.84 -16.84
N PHE A 47 -2.72 -10.10 -17.78
CA PHE A 47 -1.29 -9.89 -17.86
C PHE A 47 -0.95 -8.43 -18.21
N PHE A 48 0.26 -7.97 -17.84
CA PHE A 48 0.69 -6.61 -18.13
C PHE A 48 0.93 -6.39 -19.63
N LYS A 49 1.58 -7.35 -20.30
CA LYS A 49 1.82 -7.29 -21.76
C LYS A 49 0.55 -7.57 -22.54
N ASN A 50 0.44 -6.92 -23.70
CA ASN A 50 -0.62 -7.18 -24.66
C ASN A 50 -0.24 -8.39 -25.54
N ILE A 51 -1.23 -8.97 -26.24
CA ILE A 51 -0.99 -9.96 -27.29
C ILE A 51 -1.31 -9.33 -28.64
N GLN A 52 -0.46 -9.58 -29.64
CA GLN A 52 -0.71 -9.19 -31.02
C GLN A 52 -1.64 -10.19 -31.70
N VAL A 53 -2.65 -9.67 -32.37
CA VAL A 53 -3.57 -10.40 -33.23
C VAL A 53 -3.40 -9.89 -34.65
N VAL A 54 -3.14 -10.80 -35.58
CA VAL A 54 -3.10 -10.52 -37.02
C VAL A 54 -4.38 -11.02 -37.66
N PHE A 55 -5.04 -10.17 -38.44
CA PHE A 55 -6.25 -10.54 -39.19
C PHE A 55 -6.15 -10.10 -40.63
N ASP A 56 -6.70 -10.84 -41.55
CA ASP A 56 -6.72 -10.54 -42.98
C ASP A 56 -8.14 -10.43 -43.52
N ASN A 57 -8.28 -10.08 -44.79
CA ASN A 57 -9.55 -9.88 -45.45
C ASN A 57 -10.41 -11.15 -45.68
N LYS A 58 -9.96 -12.30 -45.15
CA LYS A 58 -10.71 -13.54 -45.18
C LYS A 58 -11.73 -13.64 -44.04
N ILE A 59 -11.55 -12.84 -42.94
CA ILE A 59 -12.54 -12.80 -41.89
C ILE A 59 -13.80 -12.09 -42.41
N GLU A 60 -14.97 -12.59 -42.04
CA GLU A 60 -16.24 -12.12 -42.57
C GLU A 60 -16.49 -10.62 -42.35
N ASN A 61 -16.16 -10.12 -41.19
CA ASN A 61 -16.37 -8.73 -40.77
C ASN A 61 -15.11 -7.83 -40.86
N PHE A 62 -14.20 -8.11 -41.78
CA PHE A 62 -12.94 -7.37 -41.93
C PHE A 62 -13.09 -5.85 -41.96
N LYS A 63 -14.09 -5.33 -42.72
CA LYS A 63 -14.31 -3.89 -42.84
C LYS A 63 -14.73 -3.24 -41.54
N GLU A 64 -15.49 -3.94 -40.70
CA GLU A 64 -15.92 -3.50 -39.38
C GLU A 64 -14.70 -3.50 -38.42
N VAL A 65 -14.01 -4.66 -38.31
CA VAL A 65 -12.86 -4.86 -37.44
C VAL A 65 -11.75 -3.86 -37.72
N SER A 66 -11.49 -3.56 -39.00
CA SER A 66 -10.47 -2.60 -39.43
C SER A 66 -10.69 -1.16 -38.95
N LYS A 67 -11.89 -0.82 -38.48
CA LYS A 67 -12.29 0.53 -38.06
C LYS A 67 -12.65 0.62 -36.57
N LEU A 68 -12.48 -0.45 -35.81
CA LEU A 68 -12.84 -0.47 -34.38
C LEU A 68 -12.02 0.59 -33.61
N PRO A 69 -12.68 1.40 -32.79
CA PRO A 69 -11.99 2.29 -31.87
C PRO A 69 -11.18 1.51 -30.82
N ILE A 70 -10.13 2.14 -30.29
CA ILE A 70 -9.42 1.61 -29.10
C ILE A 70 -10.38 1.52 -27.94
N SER A 71 -10.12 0.56 -27.03
CA SER A 71 -11.00 0.21 -25.92
C SER A 71 -12.29 -0.56 -26.29
N SER A 72 -12.55 -0.80 -27.57
CA SER A 72 -13.59 -1.79 -27.95
C SER A 72 -13.25 -3.16 -27.40
N SER A 73 -14.24 -3.91 -26.95
CA SER A 73 -14.09 -5.29 -26.48
C SER A 73 -14.33 -6.26 -27.62
N ILE A 74 -13.46 -7.26 -27.75
CA ILE A 74 -13.50 -8.27 -28.79
C ILE A 74 -13.19 -9.66 -28.23
N THR A 75 -13.71 -10.65 -28.92
CA THR A 75 -13.31 -12.06 -28.78
C THR A 75 -12.64 -12.51 -30.07
N VAL A 76 -11.47 -13.11 -29.96
CA VAL A 76 -10.67 -13.58 -31.09
C VAL A 76 -10.55 -15.09 -31.02
N ILE A 77 -10.85 -15.76 -32.10
CA ILE A 77 -10.56 -17.19 -32.31
C ILE A 77 -9.52 -17.29 -33.41
N GLY A 78 -8.42 -17.97 -33.13
CA GLY A 78 -7.30 -18.05 -34.07
C GLY A 78 -6.19 -18.99 -33.62
N THR A 79 -5.20 -19.13 -34.44
CA THR A 79 -4.04 -20.00 -34.17
C THR A 79 -2.89 -19.20 -33.56
N LEU A 80 -2.36 -19.68 -32.43
CA LEU A 80 -1.14 -19.11 -31.83
C LEU A 80 0.09 -19.53 -32.64
N VAL A 81 0.85 -18.55 -33.12
CA VAL A 81 2.01 -18.78 -33.99
C VAL A 81 3.25 -18.12 -33.37
N ALA A 82 4.36 -18.86 -33.33
CA ALA A 82 5.65 -18.31 -32.89
C ALA A 82 6.18 -17.25 -33.89
N THR A 83 6.75 -16.18 -33.35
CA THR A 83 7.34 -15.07 -34.12
C THR A 83 8.74 -14.74 -33.63
N PRO A 84 9.73 -15.65 -33.76
CA PRO A 84 11.07 -15.51 -33.17
C PRO A 84 11.84 -14.28 -33.69
N GLU A 85 11.54 -13.83 -34.91
CA GLU A 85 12.18 -12.67 -35.52
C GLU A 85 11.46 -11.33 -35.20
N ALA A 86 10.32 -11.41 -34.50
CA ALA A 86 9.55 -10.21 -34.15
C ALA A 86 9.86 -9.74 -32.73
N LYS A 87 9.38 -8.53 -32.39
CA LYS A 87 9.52 -7.98 -31.05
C LYS A 87 8.79 -8.79 -29.96
N GLN A 88 7.66 -9.39 -30.32
CA GLN A 88 6.89 -10.30 -29.47
C GLN A 88 7.21 -11.77 -29.79
N PRO A 89 7.17 -12.69 -28.81
CA PRO A 89 7.56 -14.09 -29.03
C PRO A 89 6.54 -14.89 -29.87
N PHE A 90 5.30 -14.42 -29.94
CA PHE A 90 4.20 -15.07 -30.64
C PHE A 90 3.09 -14.07 -30.98
N GLU A 91 2.18 -14.48 -31.86
CA GLU A 91 0.98 -13.72 -32.21
C GLU A 91 -0.19 -14.70 -32.48
N ILE A 92 -1.42 -14.17 -32.51
CA ILE A 92 -2.60 -14.92 -32.90
C ILE A 92 -2.94 -14.58 -34.35
N GLN A 93 -2.94 -15.57 -35.22
CA GLN A 93 -3.52 -15.46 -36.56
C GLN A 93 -5.02 -15.70 -36.46
N ALA A 94 -5.80 -14.63 -36.55
CA ALA A 94 -7.23 -14.69 -36.35
C ALA A 94 -7.95 -15.39 -37.51
N LYS A 95 -8.85 -16.29 -37.15
CA LYS A 95 -9.84 -16.91 -38.06
C LYS A 95 -11.18 -16.19 -37.96
N GLU A 96 -11.49 -15.71 -36.74
CA GLU A 96 -12.73 -15.02 -36.44
C GLU A 96 -12.46 -13.93 -35.39
N VAL A 97 -13.10 -12.76 -35.56
CA VAL A 97 -13.11 -11.68 -34.58
C VAL A 97 -14.56 -11.28 -34.32
N ILE A 98 -15.00 -11.49 -33.09
CA ILE A 98 -16.35 -11.14 -32.63
C ILE A 98 -16.26 -9.81 -31.92
N VAL A 99 -17.06 -8.84 -32.31
CA VAL A 99 -17.18 -7.53 -31.62
C VAL A 99 -18.20 -7.68 -30.50
N GLU A 100 -17.70 -7.65 -29.25
CA GLU A 100 -18.55 -7.75 -28.04
C GLU A 100 -19.15 -6.39 -27.66
N GLY A 101 -18.37 -5.30 -27.83
CA GLY A 101 -18.80 -3.95 -27.55
C GLY A 101 -17.91 -2.91 -28.23
N MET A 102 -18.54 -1.95 -28.87
CA MET A 102 -17.84 -0.87 -29.55
C MET A 102 -17.61 0.31 -28.59
N SER A 103 -16.42 0.83 -28.55
CA SER A 103 -16.07 2.05 -27.80
C SER A 103 -16.55 3.31 -28.55
N ASN A 104 -16.90 4.34 -27.81
CA ASN A 104 -17.25 5.63 -28.41
C ASN A 104 -15.99 6.45 -28.82
N ALA A 105 -16.19 7.38 -29.73
CA ALA A 105 -15.11 8.23 -30.23
C ALA A 105 -14.55 9.21 -29.18
N ASP A 106 -15.31 9.53 -28.15
CA ASP A 106 -14.95 10.40 -27.02
C ASP A 106 -14.19 9.68 -25.89
N TYR A 107 -13.81 8.41 -26.11
CA TYR A 107 -13.02 7.66 -25.12
C TYR A 107 -11.76 8.45 -24.69
N PRO A 108 -11.59 8.78 -23.39
CA PRO A 108 -10.62 9.79 -22.98
C PRO A 108 -9.16 9.33 -23.03
N LEU A 109 -8.91 8.01 -22.91
CA LEU A 109 -7.55 7.44 -22.91
C LEU A 109 -7.08 7.14 -24.34
N GLN A 110 -7.00 8.18 -25.16
CA GLN A 110 -6.47 8.11 -26.52
C GLN A 110 -4.95 7.81 -26.52
N LYS A 111 -4.41 7.40 -27.68
CA LYS A 111 -2.98 7.07 -27.87
C LYS A 111 -2.10 8.32 -27.76
N LYS A 112 -1.99 8.88 -26.57
CA LYS A 112 -1.10 10.01 -26.21
C LYS A 112 -0.67 9.85 -24.75
N ARG A 113 0.37 10.60 -24.36
CA ARG A 113 0.76 10.66 -22.94
C ARG A 113 -0.30 11.46 -22.16
N HIS A 114 -0.72 10.89 -21.02
CA HIS A 114 -1.60 11.55 -20.07
C HIS A 114 -0.81 11.85 -18.79
N THR A 115 -1.08 13.00 -18.16
CA THR A 115 -0.50 13.32 -16.84
C THR A 115 -1.21 12.56 -15.72
N PHE A 116 -0.54 12.35 -14.61
CA PHE A 116 -1.18 11.70 -13.45
C PHE A 116 -2.32 12.54 -12.89
N GLU A 117 -2.20 13.87 -12.89
CA GLU A 117 -3.26 14.79 -12.50
C GLU A 117 -4.53 14.55 -13.31
N TYR A 118 -4.42 14.49 -14.63
CA TYR A 118 -5.56 14.18 -15.49
C TYR A 118 -6.13 12.80 -15.20
N LEU A 119 -5.28 11.78 -15.02
CA LEU A 119 -5.73 10.41 -14.75
C LEU A 119 -6.45 10.29 -13.40
N ARG A 120 -6.17 11.17 -12.42
CA ARG A 120 -6.94 11.25 -11.17
C ARG A 120 -8.36 11.72 -11.39
N THR A 121 -8.62 12.61 -12.35
CA THR A 121 -9.98 13.09 -12.67
C THR A 121 -10.86 12.03 -13.34
N ILE A 122 -10.25 10.95 -13.82
CA ILE A 122 -10.93 9.81 -14.45
C ILE A 122 -10.51 8.49 -13.76
N ALA A 123 -10.54 8.48 -12.42
CA ALA A 123 -10.04 7.35 -11.63
C ALA A 123 -10.68 6.01 -12.01
N HIS A 124 -11.95 6.01 -12.42
CA HIS A 124 -12.70 4.83 -12.89
C HIS A 124 -12.17 4.26 -14.22
N LEU A 125 -11.45 5.04 -15.03
CA LEU A 125 -10.87 4.58 -16.31
C LEU A 125 -9.35 4.42 -16.26
N ARG A 126 -8.66 5.08 -15.32
CA ARG A 126 -7.20 5.07 -15.26
C ARG A 126 -6.55 3.68 -15.14
N PRO A 127 -7.20 2.61 -14.59
CA PRO A 127 -6.64 1.26 -14.60
C PRO A 127 -6.37 0.72 -16.02
N ARG A 128 -7.00 1.29 -17.04
CA ARG A 128 -6.75 0.95 -18.45
C ARG A 128 -5.45 1.54 -18.99
N SER A 129 -4.78 2.45 -18.28
CA SER A 129 -3.45 2.95 -18.63
C SER A 129 -2.34 1.98 -18.19
N ASN A 130 -1.18 2.00 -18.85
CA ASN A 130 -0.08 1.12 -18.50
C ASN A 130 0.42 1.38 -17.07
N ALA A 131 0.58 2.65 -16.69
CA ALA A 131 1.07 3.01 -15.35
C ALA A 131 0.16 2.44 -14.24
N PHE A 132 -1.14 2.67 -14.32
CA PHE A 132 -2.07 2.21 -13.29
C PHE A 132 -2.37 0.71 -13.37
N SER A 133 -2.32 0.11 -14.56
CA SER A 133 -2.33 -1.35 -14.70
C SER A 133 -1.15 -1.97 -13.95
N ALA A 134 0.06 -1.41 -14.10
CA ALA A 134 1.25 -1.89 -13.38
C ALA A 134 1.12 -1.66 -11.86
N VAL A 135 0.74 -0.46 -11.42
CA VAL A 135 0.59 -0.13 -9.99
C VAL A 135 -0.36 -1.09 -9.27
N PHE A 136 -1.57 -1.30 -9.83
CA PHE A 136 -2.57 -2.13 -9.14
C PHE A 136 -2.28 -3.63 -9.22
N ARG A 137 -1.50 -4.09 -10.20
CA ARG A 137 -0.98 -5.46 -10.22
C ARG A 137 0.07 -5.66 -9.13
N VAL A 138 1.03 -4.74 -9.00
CA VAL A 138 2.03 -4.78 -7.93
C VAL A 138 1.35 -4.65 -6.56
N ARG A 139 0.38 -3.75 -6.41
CA ARG A 139 -0.40 -3.64 -5.17
C ARG A 139 -1.07 -4.96 -4.78
N SER A 140 -1.68 -5.65 -5.74
CA SER A 140 -2.31 -6.95 -5.50
C SER A 140 -1.29 -8.04 -5.12
N ALA A 141 -0.14 -8.10 -5.80
CA ALA A 141 0.92 -9.05 -5.49
C ALA A 141 1.53 -8.81 -4.10
N ALA A 142 1.81 -7.55 -3.76
CA ALA A 142 2.32 -7.16 -2.46
C ALA A 142 1.33 -7.49 -1.32
N SER A 143 0.03 -7.24 -1.53
CA SER A 143 -1.01 -7.61 -0.55
C SER A 143 -1.01 -9.12 -0.27
N TYR A 144 -0.96 -9.94 -1.33
CA TYR A 144 -0.87 -11.38 -1.17
C TYR A 144 0.43 -11.82 -0.49
N ALA A 145 1.56 -11.21 -0.84
CA ALA A 145 2.85 -11.51 -0.23
C ALA A 145 2.84 -11.25 1.29
N ILE A 146 2.23 -10.15 1.74
CA ILE A 146 2.07 -9.82 3.16
C ILE A 146 1.25 -10.89 3.88
N HIS A 147 0.07 -11.25 3.36
CA HIS A 147 -0.73 -12.32 3.95
C HIS A 147 0.02 -13.65 3.97
N LYS A 148 0.71 -14.00 2.88
CA LYS A 148 1.50 -15.23 2.79
C LYS A 148 2.63 -15.24 3.81
N PHE A 149 3.37 -14.14 3.97
CA PHE A 149 4.45 -14.00 4.93
C PHE A 149 3.98 -14.31 6.36
N PHE A 150 2.92 -13.68 6.80
CA PHE A 150 2.40 -13.85 8.17
C PHE A 150 1.74 -15.21 8.37
N GLN A 151 0.89 -15.67 7.44
CA GLN A 151 0.19 -16.95 7.56
C GLN A 151 1.16 -18.15 7.59
N GLU A 152 2.20 -18.15 6.75
CA GLU A 152 3.20 -19.24 6.74
C GLU A 152 4.06 -19.26 8.02
N ARG A 153 4.11 -18.15 8.77
CA ARG A 153 4.79 -18.04 10.07
C ARG A 153 3.85 -18.26 11.26
N GLY A 154 2.62 -18.69 11.01
CA GLY A 154 1.65 -19.02 12.06
C GLY A 154 0.99 -17.82 12.73
N PHE A 155 1.03 -16.65 12.13
CA PHE A 155 0.29 -15.48 12.63
C PHE A 155 -1.20 -15.63 12.34
N VAL A 156 -2.02 -15.19 13.29
CA VAL A 156 -3.49 -15.13 13.13
C VAL A 156 -3.87 -13.77 12.56
N TYR A 157 -4.57 -13.76 11.43
CA TYR A 157 -5.15 -12.54 10.87
C TYR A 157 -6.36 -12.10 11.69
N THR A 158 -6.34 -10.90 12.23
CA THR A 158 -7.35 -10.37 13.13
C THR A 158 -8.06 -9.17 12.52
N HIS A 159 -9.39 -9.21 12.46
CA HIS A 159 -10.21 -8.04 12.13
C HIS A 159 -10.40 -7.19 13.38
N THR A 160 -9.82 -5.99 13.35
CA THR A 160 -10.08 -4.97 14.36
C THR A 160 -11.24 -4.07 13.92
N PRO A 161 -11.98 -3.46 14.85
CA PRO A 161 -13.11 -2.61 14.51
C PRO A 161 -12.69 -1.39 13.68
N ILE A 162 -13.43 -1.10 12.61
CA ILE A 162 -13.29 0.14 11.82
C ILE A 162 -13.95 1.32 12.55
N ILE A 163 -15.07 1.04 13.26
CA ILE A 163 -15.75 2.03 14.09
C ILE A 163 -15.34 1.79 15.54
N THR A 164 -14.80 2.82 16.17
CA THR A 164 -14.24 2.75 17.53
C THR A 164 -14.70 3.90 18.41
N GLY A 165 -14.74 3.67 19.71
CA GLY A 165 -14.95 4.71 20.72
C GLY A 165 -13.66 5.17 21.40
N SER A 166 -12.47 4.68 20.96
CA SER A 166 -11.17 5.05 21.54
C SER A 166 -10.21 5.55 20.47
N ASP A 167 -9.37 6.50 20.84
CA ASP A 167 -8.28 7.00 20.01
C ASP A 167 -6.99 6.24 20.32
N CYS A 168 -6.50 5.45 19.36
CA CYS A 168 -5.27 4.66 19.53
C CYS A 168 -4.03 5.53 19.74
N GLU A 169 -3.95 6.67 19.07
CA GLU A 169 -2.78 7.56 19.13
C GLU A 169 -2.91 8.64 20.22
N GLY A 170 -4.12 8.87 20.75
CA GLY A 170 -4.39 9.83 21.82
C GLY A 170 -4.38 11.28 21.38
N ALA A 171 -4.23 11.58 20.09
CA ALA A 171 -4.20 12.93 19.52
C ALA A 171 -4.66 12.96 18.05
N GLY A 172 -5.26 11.88 17.56
CA GLY A 172 -5.65 11.75 16.15
C GLY A 172 -6.86 12.61 15.80
N GLU A 173 -6.81 13.33 14.68
CA GLU A 173 -8.00 13.91 14.07
C GLU A 173 -8.84 12.77 13.45
N MET A 174 -9.94 12.41 14.12
CA MET A 174 -10.79 11.28 13.74
C MET A 174 -12.04 11.75 13.00
N PHE A 175 -12.43 10.98 11.97
CA PHE A 175 -13.76 11.15 11.36
C PHE A 175 -14.83 10.63 12.31
N ARG A 176 -15.81 11.46 12.64
CA ARG A 176 -16.94 11.07 13.47
C ARG A 176 -17.94 10.23 12.69
N VAL A 177 -18.42 9.15 13.30
CA VAL A 177 -19.50 8.30 12.80
C VAL A 177 -20.75 8.58 13.65
N THR A 178 -21.82 9.07 13.03
CA THR A 178 -23.07 9.39 13.70
C THR A 178 -24.27 9.15 12.81
N THR A 179 -25.41 8.78 13.41
CA THR A 179 -26.72 8.72 12.76
C THR A 179 -27.64 9.87 13.21
N LEU A 180 -27.15 10.77 14.07
CA LEU A 180 -27.92 11.95 14.51
C LEU A 180 -28.16 12.89 13.34
N ASP A 181 -29.35 13.52 13.35
CA ASP A 181 -29.64 14.61 12.42
C ASP A 181 -28.79 15.84 12.75
N LEU A 182 -27.87 16.18 11.85
CA LEU A 182 -26.96 17.31 12.03
C LEU A 182 -27.69 18.68 12.11
N ASN A 183 -28.92 18.77 11.56
CA ASN A 183 -29.72 20.00 11.66
C ASN A 183 -30.49 20.10 12.98
N ASN A 184 -30.68 18.98 13.69
CA ASN A 184 -31.43 18.92 14.92
C ASN A 184 -30.79 17.93 15.91
N THR A 185 -29.52 18.15 16.23
CA THR A 185 -28.76 17.31 17.16
C THR A 185 -29.32 17.43 18.59
N PRO A 186 -29.62 16.29 19.27
CA PRO A 186 -30.00 16.31 20.67
C PRO A 186 -28.87 16.86 21.54
N LYS A 187 -29.25 17.57 22.62
CA LYS A 187 -28.30 18.21 23.53
C LYS A 187 -28.48 17.74 24.94
N THR A 188 -27.38 17.66 25.70
CA THR A 188 -27.40 17.50 27.16
C THR A 188 -27.85 18.79 27.84
N GLU A 189 -28.09 18.74 29.15
CA GLU A 189 -28.43 19.92 29.93
C GLU A 189 -27.35 21.01 29.87
N GLU A 190 -26.07 20.63 29.68
CA GLU A 190 -24.93 21.53 29.53
C GLU A 190 -24.75 22.04 28.10
N GLY A 191 -25.62 21.64 27.17
CA GLY A 191 -25.59 22.09 25.77
C GLY A 191 -24.64 21.33 24.85
N ALA A 192 -23.95 20.30 25.32
CA ALA A 192 -23.15 19.38 24.50
C ALA A 192 -24.02 18.45 23.66
N ILE A 193 -23.47 17.80 22.63
CA ILE A 193 -24.20 16.76 21.88
C ILE A 193 -24.46 15.57 22.81
N ASP A 194 -25.72 15.13 22.85
CA ASP A 194 -26.13 13.95 23.64
C ASP A 194 -25.97 12.67 22.81
N PHE A 195 -24.76 12.12 22.81
CA PHE A 195 -24.44 10.88 22.11
C PHE A 195 -25.13 9.62 22.68
N LYS A 196 -25.77 9.70 23.87
CA LYS A 196 -26.60 8.59 24.36
C LYS A 196 -27.80 8.31 23.46
N GLN A 197 -28.21 9.29 22.64
CA GLN A 197 -29.28 9.16 21.66
C GLN A 197 -28.75 8.73 20.27
N ASP A 198 -27.45 8.61 20.09
CA ASP A 198 -26.88 8.11 18.84
C ASP A 198 -26.89 6.57 18.78
N PHE A 199 -26.62 6.01 17.60
CA PHE A 199 -26.72 4.58 17.30
C PHE A 199 -25.95 3.69 18.30
N PHE A 200 -24.72 4.07 18.66
CA PHE A 200 -23.88 3.31 19.60
C PHE A 200 -24.03 3.73 21.07
N GLY A 201 -24.87 4.74 21.36
CA GLY A 201 -25.06 5.28 22.71
C GLY A 201 -23.84 6.01 23.28
N LYS A 202 -22.83 6.26 22.47
CA LYS A 202 -21.62 7.02 22.79
C LYS A 202 -20.99 7.62 21.53
N GLU A 203 -20.11 8.60 21.69
CA GLU A 203 -19.31 9.13 20.59
C GLU A 203 -18.51 8.01 19.94
N SER A 204 -18.57 7.94 18.61
CA SER A 204 -17.89 6.90 17.82
C SER A 204 -17.25 7.51 16.60
N ASN A 205 -16.11 6.95 16.19
CA ASN A 205 -15.27 7.49 15.13
C ASN A 205 -14.76 6.37 14.23
N LEU A 206 -14.24 6.72 13.05
CA LEU A 206 -13.44 5.80 12.23
C LEU A 206 -12.05 5.67 12.86
N THR A 207 -11.54 4.44 12.89
CA THR A 207 -10.26 4.12 13.54
C THR A 207 -9.06 4.75 12.85
N VAL A 208 -8.06 5.14 13.62
CA VAL A 208 -6.73 5.58 13.14
C VAL A 208 -5.71 4.44 13.17
N SER A 209 -5.99 3.31 13.84
CA SER A 209 -5.15 2.12 13.96
C SER A 209 -5.93 0.98 14.59
N GLY A 210 -5.60 -0.25 14.19
CA GLY A 210 -6.12 -1.47 14.82
C GLY A 210 -5.29 -1.98 15.99
N GLN A 211 -4.17 -1.34 16.32
CA GLN A 211 -3.15 -1.83 17.25
C GLN A 211 -3.70 -2.23 18.62
N LEU A 212 -4.39 -1.33 19.33
CA LEU A 212 -4.83 -1.61 20.70
C LEU A 212 -5.75 -2.85 20.78
N ASN A 213 -6.61 -3.01 19.77
CA ASN A 213 -7.47 -4.19 19.69
C ASN A 213 -6.68 -5.46 19.30
N ALA A 214 -5.65 -5.32 18.45
CA ALA A 214 -4.77 -6.42 18.07
C ALA A 214 -3.95 -6.93 19.27
N GLU A 215 -3.50 -6.05 20.17
CA GLU A 215 -2.79 -6.43 21.40
C GLU A 215 -3.64 -7.39 22.26
N CYS A 216 -4.97 -7.22 22.34
CA CYS A 216 -5.86 -8.14 23.03
C CYS A 216 -5.73 -9.58 22.50
N TYR A 217 -5.62 -9.71 21.19
CA TYR A 217 -5.49 -11.00 20.51
C TYR A 217 -4.06 -11.53 20.55
N ALA A 218 -3.05 -10.69 20.52
CA ALA A 218 -1.66 -11.09 20.69
C ALA A 218 -1.41 -11.73 22.06
N LEU A 219 -2.01 -11.19 23.12
CA LEU A 219 -1.92 -11.73 24.47
C LEU A 219 -2.73 -13.02 24.67
N ALA A 220 -3.41 -13.52 23.65
CA ALA A 220 -4.12 -14.80 23.63
C ALA A 220 -3.55 -15.77 22.58
N PHE A 221 -3.23 -15.29 21.37
CA PHE A 221 -2.78 -16.08 20.24
C PHE A 221 -1.28 -15.98 19.95
N ARG A 222 -0.55 -15.19 20.72
CA ARG A 222 0.90 -14.92 20.63
C ARG A 222 1.29 -14.04 19.46
N ASN A 223 0.99 -14.44 18.21
CA ASN A 223 1.36 -13.72 17.00
C ASN A 223 0.12 -13.42 16.19
N VAL A 224 -0.21 -12.15 16.02
CA VAL A 224 -1.35 -11.70 15.23
C VAL A 224 -0.93 -10.58 14.28
N TYR A 225 -1.75 -10.32 13.27
CA TYR A 225 -1.59 -9.12 12.46
C TYR A 225 -2.94 -8.60 11.98
N THR A 226 -3.02 -7.30 11.80
CA THR A 226 -4.11 -6.66 11.08
C THR A 226 -3.63 -6.30 9.66
N PHE A 227 -4.54 -6.25 8.72
CA PHE A 227 -4.37 -5.62 7.44
C PHE A 227 -5.70 -5.00 7.07
N GLY A 228 -5.89 -3.75 7.44
CA GLY A 228 -7.19 -3.11 7.40
C GLY A 228 -7.13 -1.61 7.10
N PRO A 229 -8.29 -1.02 6.76
CA PRO A 229 -8.40 0.40 6.49
C PRO A 229 -8.25 1.21 7.78
N THR A 230 -7.57 2.34 7.66
CA THR A 230 -7.41 3.36 8.69
C THR A 230 -7.74 4.73 8.13
N PHE A 231 -8.13 5.65 9.00
CA PHE A 231 -8.69 6.94 8.61
C PHE A 231 -8.08 8.06 9.46
N ARG A 232 -7.66 9.13 8.79
CA ARG A 232 -7.16 10.34 9.48
C ARG A 232 -7.79 11.57 8.86
N ALA A 233 -8.42 12.42 9.68
CA ALA A 233 -9.11 13.63 9.24
C ALA A 233 -8.19 14.84 9.13
N GLU A 234 -6.89 14.65 9.16
CA GLU A 234 -5.88 15.69 9.04
C GLU A 234 -6.06 16.52 7.77
N ASN A 235 -6.12 17.84 7.91
CA ASN A 235 -6.19 18.75 6.78
C ASN A 235 -4.81 18.92 6.12
N SER A 236 -4.32 17.86 5.48
CA SER A 236 -3.01 17.82 4.84
C SER A 236 -3.12 17.56 3.34
N ASN A 237 -2.58 18.46 2.52
CA ASN A 237 -2.57 18.37 1.06
C ASN A 237 -1.22 17.90 0.49
N THR A 238 -0.43 17.15 1.24
CA THR A 238 0.86 16.66 0.75
C THR A 238 0.70 15.45 -0.20
N ALA A 239 1.78 15.11 -0.88
CA ALA A 239 1.83 13.93 -1.74
C ALA A 239 1.83 12.59 -0.97
N ARG A 240 1.95 12.62 0.37
CA ARG A 240 2.11 11.44 1.24
C ARG A 240 0.93 11.20 2.17
N HIS A 241 -0.08 12.07 2.18
CA HIS A 241 -1.24 11.97 3.05
C HIS A 241 -2.51 11.66 2.26
N ALA A 242 -3.27 10.70 2.77
CA ALA A 242 -4.63 10.38 2.35
C ALA A 242 -5.50 10.23 3.60
N ALA A 243 -6.77 10.54 3.49
CA ALA A 243 -7.71 10.43 4.60
C ALA A 243 -8.13 8.98 4.89
N GLU A 244 -8.01 8.11 3.88
CA GLU A 244 -8.25 6.67 3.96
C GLU A 244 -7.05 5.94 3.34
N PHE A 245 -6.47 5.00 4.09
CA PHE A 245 -5.34 4.18 3.67
C PHE A 245 -5.36 2.84 4.44
N TRP A 246 -4.46 1.92 4.10
CA TRP A 246 -4.42 0.60 4.74
C TRP A 246 -3.16 0.45 5.58
N MET A 247 -3.32 -0.12 6.77
CA MET A 247 -2.20 -0.44 7.67
C MET A 247 -2.03 -1.94 7.81
N ILE A 248 -0.77 -2.35 7.86
CA ILE A 248 -0.35 -3.68 8.30
C ILE A 248 0.24 -3.52 9.69
N GLU A 249 -0.36 -4.16 10.69
CA GLU A 249 0.01 -3.99 12.09
C GLU A 249 0.11 -5.35 12.77
N PRO A 250 1.29 -6.01 12.75
CA PRO A 250 1.56 -7.20 13.54
C PRO A 250 1.77 -6.85 15.02
N GLU A 251 1.33 -7.75 15.89
CA GLU A 251 1.60 -7.70 17.33
C GLU A 251 2.07 -9.08 17.79
N ILE A 252 3.20 -9.13 18.51
CA ILE A 252 3.87 -10.34 18.95
C ILE A 252 4.09 -10.33 20.46
N ALA A 253 3.54 -11.34 21.14
CA ALA A 253 3.72 -11.51 22.58
C ALA A 253 5.03 -12.25 22.90
N PHE A 254 5.58 -12.02 24.10
CA PHE A 254 6.88 -12.50 24.57
C PHE A 254 8.05 -11.99 23.75
N ALA A 255 7.88 -10.85 23.09
CA ALA A 255 8.85 -10.23 22.21
C ALA A 255 9.26 -8.84 22.73
N ASP A 256 10.47 -8.45 22.46
CA ASP A 256 11.00 -7.11 22.72
C ASP A 256 11.22 -6.31 21.45
N LEU A 257 11.82 -5.13 21.57
CA LEU A 257 12.09 -4.25 20.43
C LEU A 257 13.01 -4.90 19.38
N GLN A 258 13.96 -5.75 19.79
CA GLN A 258 14.85 -6.44 18.84
C GLN A 258 14.07 -7.45 18.00
N ASP A 259 13.20 -8.25 18.63
CA ASP A 259 12.34 -9.21 17.93
C ASP A 259 11.41 -8.51 16.91
N ASP A 260 10.90 -7.31 17.27
CA ASP A 260 10.04 -6.49 16.39
C ASP A 260 10.81 -5.99 15.16
N MET A 261 12.03 -5.49 15.35
CA MET A 261 12.89 -5.05 14.25
C MET A 261 13.24 -6.21 13.29
N GLU A 262 13.55 -7.39 13.83
CA GLU A 262 13.86 -8.57 13.02
C GLU A 262 12.65 -9.00 12.17
N LEU A 263 11.44 -8.99 12.76
CA LEU A 263 10.21 -9.27 12.03
C LEU A 263 9.96 -8.25 10.92
N ALA A 264 10.19 -6.96 11.18
CA ALA A 264 10.00 -5.88 10.21
C ALA A 264 10.99 -6.00 9.03
N GLU A 265 12.27 -6.30 9.30
CA GLU A 265 13.29 -6.54 8.28
C GLU A 265 12.93 -7.74 7.40
N ASP A 266 12.60 -8.88 8.02
CA ASP A 266 12.21 -10.10 7.31
C ASP A 266 10.99 -9.90 6.42
N MET A 267 9.95 -9.22 6.96
CA MET A 267 8.75 -8.94 6.20
C MET A 267 9.03 -8.05 4.99
N LEU A 268 9.78 -6.97 5.17
CA LEU A 268 10.08 -6.04 4.08
C LEU A 268 10.85 -6.75 2.97
N LYS A 269 11.92 -7.47 3.31
CA LYS A 269 12.72 -8.23 2.34
C LYS A 269 11.88 -9.24 1.59
N TYR A 270 11.06 -10.03 2.30
CA TYR A 270 10.19 -11.04 1.69
C TYR A 270 9.20 -10.43 0.68
N VAL A 271 8.55 -9.31 1.04
CA VAL A 271 7.59 -8.65 0.15
C VAL A 271 8.27 -8.10 -1.10
N LEU A 272 9.45 -7.49 -0.95
CA LEU A 272 10.23 -6.97 -2.08
C LEU A 272 10.67 -8.11 -3.02
N GLU A 273 11.23 -9.20 -2.48
CA GLU A 273 11.62 -10.37 -3.27
C GLU A 273 10.43 -10.97 -4.01
N TYR A 274 9.30 -11.12 -3.33
CA TYR A 274 8.09 -11.65 -3.94
C TYR A 274 7.60 -10.81 -5.11
N VAL A 275 7.54 -9.49 -4.97
CA VAL A 275 7.11 -8.58 -6.03
C VAL A 275 8.09 -8.58 -7.20
N LEU A 276 9.39 -8.54 -6.94
CA LEU A 276 10.43 -8.60 -7.99
C LEU A 276 10.34 -9.90 -8.81
N ALA A 277 10.01 -11.02 -8.16
CA ALA A 277 9.86 -12.31 -8.81
C ALA A 277 8.53 -12.47 -9.59
N GLU A 278 7.41 -12.01 -9.03
CA GLU A 278 6.07 -12.24 -9.60
C GLU A 278 5.62 -11.17 -10.60
N CYS A 279 6.19 -9.96 -10.54
CA CYS A 279 5.82 -8.80 -11.35
C CYS A 279 7.00 -8.23 -12.18
N PRO A 280 7.83 -9.05 -12.85
CA PRO A 280 9.03 -8.55 -13.54
C PRO A 280 8.72 -7.58 -14.67
N GLU A 281 7.60 -7.74 -15.38
CA GLU A 281 7.20 -6.86 -16.46
C GLU A 281 6.77 -5.48 -15.94
N GLU A 282 6.00 -5.44 -14.87
CA GLU A 282 5.55 -4.21 -14.21
C GLU A 282 6.75 -3.47 -13.61
N MET A 283 7.66 -4.20 -12.96
CA MET A 283 8.86 -3.61 -12.35
C MET A 283 9.83 -3.07 -13.40
N ALA A 284 9.99 -3.75 -14.53
CA ALA A 284 10.75 -3.22 -15.68
C ALA A 284 10.11 -1.94 -16.24
N PHE A 285 8.78 -1.86 -16.29
CA PHE A 285 8.06 -0.65 -16.68
C PHE A 285 8.34 0.51 -15.72
N PHE A 286 8.28 0.30 -14.41
CA PHE A 286 8.58 1.35 -13.43
C PHE A 286 10.02 1.83 -13.56
N ASN A 287 10.98 0.92 -13.67
CA ASN A 287 12.39 1.27 -13.84
C ASN A 287 12.66 2.07 -15.11
N GLN A 288 11.92 1.81 -16.18
CA GLN A 288 12.10 2.51 -17.46
C GLN A 288 11.40 3.88 -17.50
N PHE A 289 10.19 4.00 -16.92
CA PHE A 289 9.30 5.13 -17.19
C PHE A 289 8.96 6.00 -15.98
N ILE A 290 9.12 5.47 -14.76
CA ILE A 290 8.71 6.15 -13.53
C ILE A 290 9.92 6.57 -12.70
N ASP A 291 10.76 5.62 -12.29
CA ASP A 291 11.91 5.87 -11.43
C ASP A 291 13.10 5.00 -11.87
N LYS A 292 14.01 5.62 -12.64
CA LYS A 292 15.23 4.96 -13.10
C LYS A 292 16.12 4.61 -11.91
N GLY A 293 16.51 3.34 -11.81
CA GLY A 293 17.32 2.82 -10.69
C GLY A 293 16.49 2.21 -9.56
N ILE A 294 15.17 2.14 -9.70
CA ILE A 294 14.32 1.50 -8.68
C ILE A 294 14.67 0.03 -8.46
N LEU A 295 14.98 -0.71 -9.51
CA LEU A 295 15.39 -2.12 -9.40
C LEU A 295 16.68 -2.26 -8.60
N ASP A 296 17.69 -1.43 -8.84
CA ASP A 296 18.95 -1.44 -8.11
C ASP A 296 18.74 -1.11 -6.63
N ARG A 297 17.91 -0.10 -6.35
CA ARG A 297 17.55 0.28 -4.98
C ARG A 297 16.83 -0.82 -4.22
N LEU A 298 15.81 -1.45 -4.82
CA LEU A 298 15.07 -2.53 -4.16
C LEU A 298 15.96 -3.78 -3.95
N ASN A 299 16.77 -4.18 -4.94
CA ASN A 299 17.72 -5.28 -4.79
C ASN A 299 18.78 -4.98 -3.72
N HIS A 300 19.24 -3.74 -3.61
CA HIS A 300 20.15 -3.33 -2.55
C HIS A 300 19.53 -3.51 -1.16
N VAL A 301 18.27 -3.10 -0.98
CA VAL A 301 17.55 -3.30 0.30
C VAL A 301 17.41 -4.78 0.64
N VAL A 302 17.02 -5.61 -0.32
CA VAL A 302 16.88 -7.07 -0.14
C VAL A 302 18.21 -7.71 0.31
N SER A 303 19.32 -7.29 -0.28
CA SER A 303 20.65 -7.88 -0.02
C SER A 303 21.41 -7.27 1.15
N SER A 304 20.94 -6.16 1.72
CA SER A 304 21.63 -5.45 2.81
C SER A 304 21.24 -6.00 4.17
N ASP A 305 22.20 -6.03 5.11
CA ASP A 305 21.90 -6.07 6.53
C ASP A 305 21.50 -4.66 6.98
N PHE A 306 20.37 -4.53 7.67
CA PHE A 306 19.89 -3.21 8.08
C PHE A 306 20.76 -2.63 9.20
N GLY A 307 20.99 -1.33 9.15
CA GLY A 307 21.70 -0.61 10.19
C GLY A 307 20.84 -0.43 11.44
N LYS A 308 21.49 -0.12 12.57
CA LYS A 308 20.82 0.26 13.81
C LYS A 308 21.54 1.44 14.43
N VAL A 309 20.81 2.42 14.90
CA VAL A 309 21.32 3.61 15.57
C VAL A 309 20.27 4.11 16.56
N THR A 310 20.66 4.60 17.72
CA THR A 310 19.72 5.26 18.62
C THR A 310 19.38 6.66 18.11
N TYR A 311 18.22 7.18 18.47
CA TYR A 311 17.80 8.55 18.13
C TYR A 311 18.85 9.59 18.60
N THR A 312 19.42 9.40 19.79
CA THR A 312 20.44 10.29 20.32
C THR A 312 21.70 10.30 19.45
N GLU A 313 22.18 9.12 19.04
CA GLU A 313 23.33 9.00 18.13
C GLU A 313 22.99 9.55 16.73
N ALA A 314 21.78 9.31 16.23
CA ALA A 314 21.33 9.86 14.95
C ALA A 314 21.34 11.40 14.95
N VAL A 315 20.88 12.04 16.03
CA VAL A 315 20.95 13.50 16.20
C VAL A 315 22.41 13.98 16.21
N GLU A 316 23.32 13.29 16.87
CA GLU A 316 24.75 13.65 16.86
C GLU A 316 25.38 13.48 15.47
N ILE A 317 25.04 12.42 14.73
CA ILE A 317 25.47 12.23 13.35
C ILE A 317 25.00 13.39 12.47
N LEU A 318 23.72 13.78 12.60
CA LEU A 318 23.13 14.88 11.82
C LEU A 318 23.75 16.24 12.16
N LYS A 319 24.02 16.52 13.45
CA LYS A 319 24.69 17.76 13.88
C LYS A 319 26.12 17.88 13.34
N ASN A 320 26.82 16.77 13.19
CA ASN A 320 28.19 16.72 12.69
C ASN A 320 28.27 16.52 11.16
N ALA A 321 27.14 16.50 10.45
CA ALA A 321 27.11 16.36 9.01
C ALA A 321 27.69 17.61 8.31
N ASP A 322 28.50 17.39 7.28
CA ASP A 322 28.94 18.48 6.37
C ASP A 322 27.81 18.84 5.40
N LYS A 323 26.65 19.18 5.96
CA LYS A 323 25.43 19.51 5.21
C LYS A 323 24.58 20.48 6.03
N LYS A 324 24.05 21.50 5.37
CA LYS A 324 23.06 22.39 5.94
C LYS A 324 21.66 21.82 5.69
N PHE A 325 20.96 21.51 6.78
CA PHE A 325 19.56 21.10 6.73
C PHE A 325 18.62 22.32 6.72
N GLU A 326 17.45 22.17 6.15
CA GLU A 326 16.39 23.17 6.14
C GLU A 326 15.73 23.28 7.52
N TYR A 327 15.51 22.13 8.15
CA TYR A 327 14.93 22.00 9.49
C TYR A 327 16.02 21.87 10.57
N PRO A 328 15.75 22.34 11.80
CA PRO A 328 16.71 22.25 12.89
C PRO A 328 16.99 20.79 13.28
N VAL A 329 18.22 20.52 13.71
CA VAL A 329 18.64 19.23 14.25
C VAL A 329 18.85 19.41 15.75
N GLU A 330 17.83 19.06 16.54
CA GLU A 330 17.85 19.17 18.00
C GLU A 330 17.31 17.88 18.64
N TRP A 331 17.79 17.58 19.85
CA TRP A 331 17.26 16.44 20.59
C TRP A 331 15.86 16.77 21.13
N GLY A 332 14.91 15.85 20.96
CA GLY A 332 13.52 16.00 21.44
C GLY A 332 12.53 16.47 20.40
N ILE A 333 12.94 16.65 19.13
CA ILE A 333 12.06 16.97 18.00
C ILE A 333 12.01 15.81 17.00
N ASP A 334 10.93 15.75 16.21
CA ASP A 334 10.80 14.74 15.17
C ASP A 334 11.84 14.92 14.06
N LEU A 335 12.45 13.81 13.63
CA LEU A 335 13.29 13.80 12.45
C LEU A 335 12.45 14.11 11.21
N GLN A 336 12.96 15.03 10.39
CA GLN A 336 12.29 15.36 9.12
C GLN A 336 12.83 14.48 8.00
N THR A 337 12.06 14.36 6.91
CA THR A 337 12.43 13.51 5.76
C THR A 337 13.85 13.76 5.24
N GLU A 338 14.37 14.99 5.29
CA GLU A 338 15.74 15.29 4.87
C GLU A 338 16.79 14.68 5.82
N HIS A 339 16.48 14.60 7.13
CA HIS A 339 17.33 13.96 8.14
C HIS A 339 17.36 12.43 7.92
N GLU A 340 16.19 11.83 7.73
CA GLU A 340 16.03 10.40 7.48
C GLU A 340 16.74 9.95 6.20
N ARG A 341 16.61 10.74 5.15
CA ARG A 341 17.30 10.48 3.88
C ARG A 341 18.81 10.64 3.99
N TYR A 342 19.29 11.64 4.73
CA TYR A 342 20.73 11.75 4.98
C TYR A 342 21.27 10.50 5.67
N LEU A 343 20.59 10.02 6.71
CA LEU A 343 21.00 8.80 7.42
C LEU A 343 21.06 7.60 6.46
N THR A 344 20.04 7.39 5.66
CA THR A 344 19.92 6.20 4.81
C THR A 344 20.71 6.27 3.50
N GLU A 345 20.84 7.47 2.88
CA GLU A 345 21.43 7.63 1.55
C GLU A 345 22.89 8.09 1.57
N GLU A 346 23.29 8.90 2.57
CA GLU A 346 24.60 9.51 2.62
C GLU A 346 25.49 8.86 3.68
N TYR A 347 24.97 8.65 4.91
CA TYR A 347 25.75 8.14 6.03
C TYR A 347 25.86 6.61 6.04
N PHE A 348 24.74 5.90 6.25
CA PHE A 348 24.73 4.43 6.32
C PHE A 348 24.69 3.76 4.95
N LYS A 349 24.14 4.41 3.94
CA LYS A 349 23.94 3.92 2.56
C LYS A 349 23.18 2.59 2.49
N LYS A 350 22.22 2.41 3.41
CA LYS A 350 21.38 1.22 3.55
C LYS A 350 20.17 1.54 4.44
N PRO A 351 19.16 0.66 4.53
CA PRO A 351 18.08 0.79 5.50
C PRO A 351 18.61 0.84 6.92
N VAL A 352 17.98 1.63 7.80
CA VAL A 352 18.42 1.87 9.17
C VAL A 352 17.22 1.90 10.11
N PHE A 353 17.32 1.14 11.21
CA PHE A 353 16.45 1.31 12.36
C PHE A 353 16.99 2.43 13.24
N VAL A 354 16.15 3.43 13.50
CA VAL A 354 16.41 4.44 14.54
C VAL A 354 15.60 4.04 15.76
N THR A 355 16.25 3.91 16.93
CA THR A 355 15.62 3.41 18.15
C THR A 355 15.70 4.40 19.31
N ASP A 356 14.96 4.13 20.38
CA ASP A 356 15.05 4.83 21.65
C ASP A 356 14.77 6.33 21.53
N TYR A 357 13.61 6.64 21.00
CA TYR A 357 13.13 8.00 20.80
C TYR A 357 12.78 8.71 22.12
N PRO A 358 12.86 10.05 22.18
CA PRO A 358 12.34 10.80 23.32
C PRO A 358 10.86 10.50 23.59
N LYS A 359 10.52 10.24 24.85
CA LYS A 359 9.14 9.91 25.24
C LYS A 359 8.12 10.96 24.86
N ASP A 360 8.53 12.24 24.82
CA ASP A 360 7.60 13.38 24.66
C ASP A 360 7.10 13.56 23.22
N ILE A 361 7.74 12.87 22.26
CA ILE A 361 7.33 12.88 20.84
C ILE A 361 6.75 11.52 20.39
N LYS A 362 6.50 10.60 21.31
CA LYS A 362 5.98 9.25 21.00
C LYS A 362 4.73 8.94 21.84
N ALA A 363 3.93 7.97 21.36
CA ALA A 363 2.64 7.61 21.93
C ALA A 363 2.73 7.01 23.34
N PHE A 364 1.62 7.05 24.07
CA PHE A 364 1.52 6.68 25.49
C PHE A 364 1.81 5.19 25.79
N TYR A 365 1.54 4.32 24.84
CA TYR A 365 1.64 2.87 24.97
C TYR A 365 3.04 2.30 24.79
N MET A 366 4.01 3.13 24.41
CA MET A 366 5.38 2.69 24.17
C MET A 366 6.14 2.53 25.49
N ARG A 367 6.91 1.44 25.61
CA ARG A 367 7.63 1.08 26.81
C ARG A 367 8.66 2.13 27.18
N LEU A 368 8.53 2.70 28.39
CA LEU A 368 9.51 3.65 28.92
C LEU A 368 10.83 2.92 29.25
N ASN A 369 11.94 3.40 28.71
CA ASN A 369 13.27 2.90 29.00
C ASN A 369 13.71 3.26 30.45
N ASP A 370 14.72 2.56 30.96
CA ASP A 370 15.21 2.73 32.33
C ASP A 370 15.82 4.10 32.61
N ASP A 371 16.18 4.85 31.56
CA ASP A 371 16.65 6.24 31.65
C ASP A 371 15.53 7.24 32.01
N GLY A 372 14.26 6.82 31.92
CA GLY A 372 13.07 7.64 32.18
C GLY A 372 12.85 8.78 31.19
N LYS A 373 13.62 8.85 30.10
CA LYS A 373 13.59 9.91 29.10
C LYS A 373 13.21 9.42 27.69
N THR A 374 13.58 8.20 27.36
CA THR A 374 13.35 7.57 26.07
C THR A 374 12.37 6.42 26.18
N VAL A 375 11.82 6.00 25.04
CA VAL A 375 10.92 4.85 24.91
C VAL A 375 11.51 3.84 23.92
N ALA A 376 11.22 2.56 24.11
CA ALA A 376 11.62 1.48 23.22
C ALA A 376 10.80 1.50 21.90
N ALA A 377 10.93 2.60 21.19
CA ALA A 377 10.34 2.81 19.87
C ALA A 377 11.39 2.56 18.79
N THR A 378 10.94 2.25 17.59
CA THR A 378 11.78 2.15 16.40
C THR A 378 11.06 2.66 15.17
N ASP A 379 11.81 3.36 14.30
CA ASP A 379 11.36 3.67 12.95
C ASP A 379 12.37 3.04 11.96
N LEU A 380 11.86 2.26 11.00
CA LEU A 380 12.67 1.77 9.88
C LEU A 380 12.69 2.80 8.78
N LEU A 381 13.85 3.37 8.56
CA LEU A 381 14.14 4.31 7.49
C LEU A 381 14.70 3.57 6.28
N VAL A 382 14.21 3.90 5.07
CA VAL A 382 14.72 3.32 3.83
C VAL A 382 15.14 4.40 2.83
N PRO A 383 16.15 4.13 1.97
CA PRO A 383 16.58 5.08 0.95
C PRO A 383 15.43 5.48 0.01
N GLY A 384 15.31 6.77 -0.30
CA GLY A 384 14.32 7.30 -1.25
C GLY A 384 13.03 7.80 -0.63
N ILE A 385 12.60 7.25 0.52
CA ILE A 385 11.32 7.65 1.13
C ILE A 385 11.45 8.14 2.59
N GLY A 386 12.49 7.70 3.33
CA GLY A 386 12.62 7.94 4.76
C GLY A 386 11.88 6.87 5.57
N GLU A 387 11.14 7.26 6.61
CA GLU A 387 10.37 6.34 7.44
C GLU A 387 9.34 5.55 6.62
N LEU A 388 9.42 4.22 6.73
CA LEU A 388 8.52 3.25 6.11
C LEU A 388 7.70 2.48 7.15
N ILE A 389 8.31 2.10 8.26
CA ILE A 389 7.70 1.34 9.36
C ILE A 389 7.98 2.08 10.66
N GLY A 390 6.97 2.20 11.52
CA GLY A 390 7.10 2.66 12.89
C GLY A 390 6.62 1.58 13.86
N GLY A 391 7.39 1.29 14.91
CA GLY A 391 7.07 0.24 15.87
C GLY A 391 7.56 0.53 17.28
N SER A 392 7.21 -0.35 18.21
CA SER A 392 7.73 -0.27 19.58
C SER A 392 7.51 -1.57 20.36
N GLN A 393 8.30 -1.78 21.39
CA GLN A 393 7.84 -2.59 22.50
C GLN A 393 6.74 -1.83 23.25
N ARG A 394 5.71 -2.54 23.65
CA ARG A 394 4.53 -1.99 24.36
C ARG A 394 4.80 -1.91 25.87
N GLU A 395 4.18 -0.92 26.54
CA GLU A 395 4.32 -0.79 27.99
C GLU A 395 3.47 -1.86 28.69
N GLU A 396 4.13 -2.82 29.30
CA GLU A 396 3.49 -3.91 30.05
C GLU A 396 3.21 -3.53 31.52
N ARG A 397 3.95 -2.57 32.08
CA ARG A 397 3.85 -2.17 33.49
C ARG A 397 2.69 -1.19 33.69
N ILE A 398 1.66 -1.64 34.38
CA ILE A 398 0.40 -0.88 34.53
C ILE A 398 0.59 0.47 35.22
N ASP A 399 1.44 0.55 36.22
CA ASP A 399 1.72 1.77 36.99
C ASP A 399 2.41 2.84 36.14
N ILE A 400 3.30 2.43 35.24
CA ILE A 400 3.97 3.32 34.31
C ILE A 400 3.02 3.75 33.20
N LEU A 401 2.24 2.82 32.65
CA LEU A 401 1.25 3.11 31.61
C LEU A 401 0.20 4.11 32.09
N THR A 402 -0.40 3.91 33.26
CA THR A 402 -1.41 4.84 33.81
C THR A 402 -0.83 6.20 34.11
N LYS A 403 0.40 6.26 34.65
CA LYS A 403 1.11 7.51 34.86
C LYS A 403 1.30 8.26 33.53
N ARG A 404 1.74 7.55 32.47
CA ARG A 404 1.95 8.16 31.16
C ARG A 404 0.64 8.66 30.54
N MET A 405 -0.46 7.90 30.69
CA MET A 405 -1.79 8.36 30.26
C MET A 405 -2.21 9.65 30.98
N ALA A 406 -1.99 9.73 32.29
CA ALA A 406 -2.29 10.92 33.07
C ALA A 406 -1.44 12.13 32.63
N GLU A 407 -0.15 11.95 32.36
CA GLU A 407 0.75 13.01 31.82
C GLU A 407 0.20 13.59 30.50
N LEU A 408 -0.43 12.78 29.66
CA LEU A 408 -0.98 13.17 28.36
C LEU A 408 -2.46 13.57 28.43
N GLY A 409 -3.08 13.54 29.62
CA GLY A 409 -4.48 13.91 29.82
C GLY A 409 -5.49 12.91 29.25
N LEU A 410 -5.09 11.66 29.05
CA LEU A 410 -5.98 10.60 28.58
C LEU A 410 -6.84 10.07 29.75
N ASN A 411 -8.13 9.84 29.47
CA ASN A 411 -9.06 9.30 30.47
C ASN A 411 -8.95 7.77 30.52
N GLU A 412 -8.61 7.19 31.67
CA GLU A 412 -8.51 5.76 31.87
C GLU A 412 -9.84 5.01 31.61
N GLU A 413 -10.99 5.66 31.81
CA GLU A 413 -12.30 5.05 31.56
C GLU A 413 -12.51 4.69 30.08
N ASP A 414 -11.88 5.41 29.15
CA ASP A 414 -11.97 5.15 27.71
C ASP A 414 -11.10 3.96 27.29
N TYR A 415 -10.11 3.61 28.14
CA TYR A 415 -9.12 2.55 27.90
C TYR A 415 -9.16 1.44 28.97
N TRP A 416 -10.23 1.33 29.77
CA TRP A 416 -10.33 0.37 30.86
C TRP A 416 -10.00 -1.07 30.42
N TRP A 417 -10.50 -1.48 29.27
CA TRP A 417 -10.29 -2.81 28.68
C TRP A 417 -8.82 -3.03 28.26
N TYR A 418 -8.14 -2.00 27.82
CA TYR A 418 -6.72 -2.05 27.46
C TYR A 418 -5.83 -2.14 28.71
N LEU A 419 -6.18 -1.41 29.76
CA LEU A 419 -5.51 -1.49 31.05
C LEU A 419 -5.69 -2.87 31.71
N GLU A 420 -6.85 -3.53 31.54
CA GLU A 420 -7.08 -4.86 32.07
C GLU A 420 -6.14 -5.93 31.50
N LEU A 421 -5.63 -5.76 30.29
CA LEU A 421 -4.62 -6.65 29.72
C LEU A 421 -3.35 -6.73 30.59
N ARG A 422 -3.05 -5.68 31.34
CA ARG A 422 -1.89 -5.61 32.25
C ARG A 422 -2.19 -6.21 33.63
N LYS A 423 -3.43 -6.52 33.91
CA LYS A 423 -3.86 -7.15 35.21
C LYS A 423 -3.89 -8.66 35.10
N TYR A 424 -4.10 -9.24 33.93
CA TYR A 424 -4.40 -10.66 33.76
C TYR A 424 -3.31 -11.39 32.95
N GLY A 425 -2.12 -11.52 33.54
CA GLY A 425 -1.01 -12.23 32.91
C GLY A 425 -0.25 -11.38 31.89
N GLU A 426 0.17 -10.21 32.34
CA GLU A 426 1.01 -9.31 31.55
C GLU A 426 2.27 -9.99 31.03
N THR A 427 2.70 -9.62 29.83
CA THR A 427 3.99 -10.02 29.28
C THR A 427 4.52 -8.96 28.36
N LYS A 428 5.86 -8.94 28.17
CA LYS A 428 6.45 -8.11 27.13
C LYS A 428 5.85 -8.46 25.77
N HIS A 429 5.51 -7.47 24.99
CA HIS A 429 5.02 -7.63 23.63
C HIS A 429 5.39 -6.41 22.81
N ALA A 430 5.45 -6.60 21.50
CA ALA A 430 5.91 -5.58 20.57
C ALA A 430 5.15 -5.67 19.25
N GLY A 431 5.22 -4.62 18.47
CA GLY A 431 4.59 -4.59 17.16
C GLY A 431 4.93 -3.31 16.40
N PHE A 432 4.58 -3.31 15.13
CA PHE A 432 4.83 -2.17 14.27
C PHE A 432 3.66 -1.86 13.34
N GLY A 433 3.66 -0.67 12.77
CA GLY A 433 2.73 -0.25 11.72
C GLY A 433 3.47 0.01 10.41
N LEU A 434 2.95 -0.55 9.32
CA LEU A 434 3.38 -0.27 7.96
C LEU A 434 2.21 0.28 7.15
N GLY A 435 2.32 1.51 6.68
CA GLY A 435 1.37 2.07 5.71
C GLY A 435 1.50 1.38 4.35
N PHE A 436 0.46 0.66 3.93
CA PHE A 436 0.50 -0.11 2.68
C PHE A 436 0.73 0.78 1.46
N GLU A 437 0.10 1.93 1.40
CA GLU A 437 0.29 2.88 0.30
C GLU A 437 1.72 3.40 0.23
N ARG A 438 2.35 3.66 1.38
CA ARG A 438 3.75 4.09 1.44
C ARG A 438 4.67 2.99 0.91
N LEU A 439 4.39 1.74 1.25
CA LEU A 439 5.10 0.58 0.69
C LEU A 439 4.92 0.49 -0.84
N ILE A 440 3.71 0.66 -1.36
CA ILE A 440 3.47 0.61 -2.81
C ILE A 440 4.14 1.78 -3.53
N MET A 441 4.13 2.99 -2.96
CA MET A 441 4.92 4.11 -3.48
C MET A 441 6.41 3.76 -3.55
N TYR A 442 6.94 3.13 -2.49
CA TYR A 442 8.33 2.71 -2.41
C TYR A 442 8.70 1.69 -3.48
N ILE A 443 7.87 0.65 -3.67
CA ILE A 443 8.09 -0.42 -4.65
C ILE A 443 7.97 0.08 -6.08
N THR A 444 7.05 1.01 -6.36
CA THR A 444 6.72 1.45 -7.73
C THR A 444 7.44 2.72 -8.17
N GLY A 445 8.01 3.48 -7.23
CA GLY A 445 8.57 4.80 -7.49
C GLY A 445 7.53 5.89 -7.72
N MET A 446 6.25 5.61 -7.46
CA MET A 446 5.19 6.62 -7.59
C MET A 446 5.34 7.70 -6.52
N SER A 447 5.35 8.95 -6.94
CA SER A 447 5.64 10.09 -6.07
C SER A 447 4.44 10.62 -5.28
N ASN A 448 3.22 10.12 -5.55
CA ASN A 448 2.01 10.62 -4.91
C ASN A 448 1.10 9.47 -4.47
N ILE A 449 0.69 9.50 -3.21
CA ILE A 449 -0.16 8.48 -2.59
C ILE A 449 -1.50 8.28 -3.34
N ARG A 450 -2.03 9.35 -3.96
CA ARG A 450 -3.26 9.28 -4.77
C ARG A 450 -3.13 8.36 -5.98
N ASP A 451 -1.90 8.05 -6.37
CA ASP A 451 -1.61 7.24 -7.57
C ASP A 451 -1.38 5.76 -7.25
N VAL A 452 -1.42 5.40 -5.97
CA VAL A 452 -1.32 3.99 -5.52
C VAL A 452 -2.59 3.49 -4.83
N ILE A 453 -3.62 4.33 -4.74
CA ILE A 453 -4.95 4.01 -4.21
C ILE A 453 -5.94 3.97 -5.39
N PRO A 454 -6.79 2.95 -5.52
CA PRO A 454 -7.77 2.86 -6.61
C PRO A 454 -8.67 4.10 -6.72
N PHE A 455 -9.29 4.50 -5.62
CA PHE A 455 -10.14 5.68 -5.48
C PHE A 455 -9.73 6.46 -4.24
N PRO A 456 -8.78 7.39 -4.34
CA PRO A 456 -8.21 8.07 -3.19
C PRO A 456 -9.22 8.99 -2.50
N ARG A 457 -9.17 9.01 -1.16
CA ARG A 457 -9.89 9.96 -0.30
C ARG A 457 -8.88 10.94 0.28
N THR A 458 -9.04 12.20 -0.03
CA THR A 458 -8.16 13.28 0.46
C THR A 458 -8.99 14.53 0.77
N THR A 459 -8.41 15.50 1.45
CA THR A 459 -9.07 16.77 1.74
C THR A 459 -9.72 17.36 0.49
N GLY A 460 -11.02 17.65 0.56
CA GLY A 460 -11.82 18.22 -0.52
C GLY A 460 -12.11 17.27 -1.71
N GLN A 461 -11.78 15.98 -1.60
CA GLN A 461 -11.98 15.03 -2.70
C GLN A 461 -12.50 13.69 -2.20
N SER A 462 -13.74 13.37 -2.58
CA SER A 462 -14.40 12.08 -2.34
C SER A 462 -15.21 11.62 -3.57
N GLU A 463 -14.88 12.12 -4.75
CA GLU A 463 -15.51 11.73 -6.02
C GLU A 463 -15.27 10.24 -6.29
N PHE A 464 -16.19 9.56 -6.91
CA PHE A 464 -16.28 8.11 -7.14
C PHE A 464 -16.72 7.35 -5.88
#